data_81324da5326b19ef185480b3e043c12e
#
_entry.id   81324da5326b19ef185480b3e043c12e
#
_cell.length_a   1.000
_cell.length_b   1.000
_cell.length_c   1.000
_cell.angle_alpha   90.00
_cell.angle_beta   90.00
_cell.angle_gamma   90.00
#
_symmetry.space_group_name_H-M   'P 1'
#
loop_
_entity.id
_entity.type
_entity.pdbx_description
1 polymer ?
#
loop_
_entity_poly.entity_id
_entity_poly.type
_entity_poly.pdbx_seq_one_letter_code
_entity_poly.pdbx_strand_id
1 'polypeptide(L)'
;MRKLLLVIFALGCLATGVVIHDGALSASQDIPRESKVQPKEVVLGKDSQSDKYGEVPFNHETHSTKNYSVDGAGVLGCVECHHTDQPAAALKPPLKTSERDVVLTAAALAAADAKPVKSCRTCHLQAGDDSATIPTVTYAGKTTPTKLTNEVSYHLNCNVCHDKAIAARPALKGKVPGSNDCLPCHKPVS
;
A
#
# COMPACT_ATOMS: atom_id res chain seq x y z
N MET A 1 -53.11 65.08 -10.72
CA MET A 1 -51.71 65.34 -10.99
C MET A 1 -50.89 64.55 -9.93
N ARG A 2 -50.57 63.33 -10.21
CA ARG A 2 -49.75 62.50 -9.32
C ARG A 2 -48.55 61.98 -10.10
N LYS A 3 -47.35 62.42 -9.69
CA LYS A 3 -46.07 62.01 -10.28
C LYS A 3 -45.71 60.59 -9.77
N LEU A 4 -45.60 59.65 -10.69
CA LEU A 4 -45.19 58.26 -10.43
C LEU A 4 -43.68 58.26 -10.55
N LEU A 5 -43.01 57.96 -9.41
CA LEU A 5 -41.58 57.75 -9.36
C LEU A 5 -41.32 56.29 -9.67
N LEU A 6 -40.63 55.99 -10.77
CA LEU A 6 -40.09 54.70 -11.12
C LEU A 6 -38.73 54.53 -10.45
N VAL A 7 -38.65 53.62 -9.46
CA VAL A 7 -37.38 53.19 -8.85
C VAL A 7 -36.92 51.93 -9.62
N ILE A 8 -35.87 52.11 -10.40
CA ILE A 8 -35.20 50.99 -11.07
C ILE A 8 -34.24 50.35 -10.07
N PHE A 9 -34.56 49.12 -9.60
CA PHE A 9 -33.67 48.31 -8.84
C PHE A 9 -32.72 47.57 -9.81
N ALA A 10 -31.46 48.00 -9.87
CA ALA A 10 -30.42 47.27 -10.56
C ALA A 10 -29.96 46.12 -9.65
N LEU A 11 -30.39 44.90 -9.99
CA LEU A 11 -29.83 43.67 -9.41
C LEU A 11 -28.44 43.44 -9.99
N GLY A 12 -27.41 43.77 -9.23
CA GLY A 12 -26.04 43.37 -9.52
C GLY A 12 -25.86 41.87 -9.20
N CYS A 13 -25.76 41.02 -10.23
CA CYS A 13 -25.30 39.67 -10.09
C CYS A 13 -23.79 39.69 -9.76
N LEU A 14 -23.45 39.55 -8.49
CA LEU A 14 -22.09 39.14 -8.10
C LEU A 14 -21.93 37.65 -8.45
N ALA A 15 -21.34 37.39 -9.62
CA ALA A 15 -20.82 36.07 -9.92
C ALA A 15 -19.56 35.84 -9.07
N THR A 16 -19.74 35.23 -7.89
CA THR A 16 -18.61 34.66 -7.14
C THR A 16 -18.10 33.45 -7.89
N GLY A 17 -17.06 33.65 -8.69
CA GLY A 17 -16.30 32.56 -9.29
C GLY A 17 -15.70 31.70 -8.18
N VAL A 18 -16.27 30.51 -7.97
CA VAL A 18 -15.64 29.47 -7.18
C VAL A 18 -14.45 28.97 -8.01
N VAL A 19 -13.28 29.49 -7.71
CA VAL A 19 -12.02 28.92 -8.20
C VAL A 19 -11.85 27.58 -7.48
N ILE A 20 -12.26 26.50 -8.16
CA ILE A 20 -11.90 25.16 -7.73
C ILE A 20 -10.40 25.05 -7.98
N HIS A 21 -9.63 25.28 -6.94
CA HIS A 21 -8.23 24.87 -6.93
C HIS A 21 -8.25 23.35 -6.91
N ASP A 22 -8.02 22.73 -8.06
CA ASP A 22 -7.50 21.38 -8.15
C ASP A 22 -6.07 21.41 -7.54
N GLY A 23 -6.03 21.65 -6.23
CA GLY A 23 -4.87 21.34 -5.42
C GLY A 23 -4.71 19.84 -5.50
N ALA A 24 -3.74 19.38 -6.26
CA ALA A 24 -3.21 18.05 -6.11
C ALA A 24 -2.80 17.91 -4.63
N LEU A 25 -3.71 17.40 -3.81
CA LEU A 25 -3.44 16.98 -2.46
C LEU A 25 -2.53 15.75 -2.57
N SER A 26 -1.24 16.01 -2.71
CA SER A 26 -0.21 15.09 -2.26
C SER A 26 -0.28 15.09 -0.73
N ALA A 27 -1.44 14.76 -0.20
CA ALA A 27 -1.60 14.41 1.18
C ALA A 27 -0.96 13.05 1.33
N SER A 28 0.16 13.02 1.96
CA SER A 28 0.73 11.88 2.62
C SER A 28 -0.36 11.28 3.53
N GLN A 29 -1.20 10.46 2.96
CA GLN A 29 -2.27 9.81 3.69
C GLN A 29 -1.66 8.71 4.52
N ASP A 30 -1.93 8.72 5.81
CA ASP A 30 -1.71 7.54 6.65
C ASP A 30 -2.44 6.38 6.00
N ILE A 31 -1.74 5.25 5.86
CA ILE A 31 -2.34 4.06 5.26
C ILE A 31 -3.53 3.66 6.16
N PRO A 32 -4.77 3.67 5.66
CA PRO A 32 -5.91 3.32 6.47
C PRO A 32 -5.77 1.86 6.95
N ARG A 33 -6.29 1.57 8.12
CA ARG A 33 -6.25 0.19 8.66
C ARG A 33 -6.98 -0.79 7.75
N GLU A 34 -8.06 -0.35 7.12
CA GLU A 34 -8.87 -1.13 6.19
C GLU A 34 -9.33 -0.24 5.03
N SER A 35 -9.40 -0.79 3.82
CA SER A 35 -9.87 -0.07 2.64
C SER A 35 -10.53 -0.99 1.63
N LYS A 36 -11.58 -0.51 0.97
CA LYS A 36 -12.13 -1.10 -0.26
C LYS A 36 -11.56 -0.45 -1.53
N VAL A 37 -10.81 0.63 -1.36
CA VAL A 37 -10.19 1.35 -2.48
C VAL A 37 -8.76 0.86 -2.64
N GLN A 38 -8.44 0.39 -3.85
CA GLN A 38 -7.07 0.05 -4.21
C GLN A 38 -6.26 1.36 -4.34
N PRO A 39 -5.21 1.56 -3.53
CA PRO A 39 -4.38 2.76 -3.66
C PRO A 39 -3.54 2.70 -4.93
N LYS A 40 -3.25 3.85 -5.54
CA LYS A 40 -2.27 3.94 -6.63
C LYS A 40 -0.86 3.97 -6.08
N GLU A 41 -0.63 4.84 -5.12
CA GLU A 41 0.66 5.03 -4.46
C GLU A 41 0.46 5.11 -2.96
N VAL A 42 1.42 4.61 -2.22
CA VAL A 42 1.49 4.69 -0.76
C VAL A 42 2.91 5.04 -0.33
N VAL A 43 3.03 5.71 0.81
CA VAL A 43 4.33 5.97 1.44
C VAL A 43 4.41 5.10 2.68
N LEU A 44 5.34 4.14 2.67
CA LEU A 44 5.58 3.24 3.77
C LEU A 44 6.58 3.84 4.76
N GLY A 45 6.41 3.57 6.05
CA GLY A 45 7.34 4.00 7.10
C GLY A 45 7.26 5.47 7.51
N LYS A 46 6.25 6.23 7.04
CA LYS A 46 6.09 7.65 7.37
C LYS A 46 6.00 7.94 8.88
N ASP A 47 5.44 7.02 9.63
CA ASP A 47 5.27 7.08 11.08
C ASP A 47 6.18 6.10 11.82
N SER A 48 7.28 5.70 11.21
CA SER A 48 8.28 4.88 11.85
C SER A 48 8.87 5.59 13.08
N GLN A 49 9.02 4.86 14.17
CA GLN A 49 9.50 5.42 15.44
C GLN A 49 11.04 5.45 15.52
N SER A 50 11.71 4.72 14.64
CA SER A 50 13.17 4.59 14.66
C SER A 50 13.69 4.44 13.24
N ASP A 51 13.93 5.57 12.58
CA ASP A 51 14.37 5.59 11.21
C ASP A 51 15.88 5.66 11.07
N LYS A 52 16.49 4.56 10.69
CA LYS A 52 17.83 4.56 10.12
C LYS A 52 17.81 5.06 8.68
N TYR A 53 16.71 4.79 7.97
CA TYR A 53 16.45 5.19 6.58
C TYR A 53 15.07 5.81 6.50
N GLY A 54 14.87 6.73 5.58
CA GLY A 54 13.60 7.42 5.42
C GLY A 54 12.49 6.56 4.79
N GLU A 55 11.42 7.22 4.48
CA GLU A 55 10.20 6.64 3.89
C GLU A 55 10.47 5.90 2.57
N VAL A 56 9.61 4.91 2.28
CA VAL A 56 9.61 4.16 1.03
C VAL A 56 8.39 4.55 0.19
N PRO A 57 8.56 5.27 -0.92
CA PRO A 57 7.48 5.47 -1.88
C PRO A 57 7.22 4.15 -2.62
N PHE A 58 6.00 3.65 -2.52
CA PHE A 58 5.58 2.40 -3.15
C PHE A 58 4.47 2.64 -4.15
N ASN A 59 4.71 2.31 -5.42
CA ASN A 59 3.69 2.39 -6.46
C ASN A 59 2.92 1.07 -6.54
N HIS A 60 1.79 1.03 -5.83
CA HIS A 60 0.93 -0.14 -5.77
C HIS A 60 0.29 -0.45 -7.14
N GLU A 61 -0.09 0.58 -7.90
CA GLU A 61 -0.72 0.41 -9.21
C GLU A 61 0.20 -0.34 -10.18
N THR A 62 1.47 0.05 -10.27
CA THR A 62 2.41 -0.63 -11.18
C THR A 62 2.66 -2.08 -10.77
N HIS A 63 2.73 -2.38 -9.46
CA HIS A 63 2.90 -3.74 -8.97
C HIS A 63 1.68 -4.63 -9.26
N SER A 64 0.48 -4.06 -9.32
CA SER A 64 -0.76 -4.80 -9.58
C SER A 64 -1.19 -4.81 -11.04
N THR A 65 -0.53 -4.06 -11.95
CA THR A 65 -0.94 -3.94 -13.35
C THR A 65 0.16 -4.24 -14.36
N LYS A 66 1.43 -4.19 -13.97
CA LYS A 66 2.57 -4.49 -14.85
C LYS A 66 3.02 -5.95 -14.71
N ASN A 67 3.71 -6.46 -15.71
CA ASN A 67 4.26 -7.82 -15.71
C ASN A 67 5.48 -7.90 -14.77
N TYR A 68 5.20 -7.88 -13.46
CA TYR A 68 6.21 -7.90 -12.41
C TYR A 68 6.36 -9.27 -11.71
N SER A 69 5.73 -10.34 -12.27
CA SER A 69 6.01 -11.70 -11.82
C SER A 69 7.51 -12.00 -11.89
N VAL A 70 7.98 -12.97 -11.13
CA VAL A 70 9.40 -13.35 -11.04
C VAL A 70 10.00 -13.61 -12.43
N ASP A 71 9.26 -14.28 -13.30
CA ASP A 71 9.64 -14.55 -14.69
C ASP A 71 9.37 -13.37 -15.66
N GLY A 72 8.63 -12.36 -15.22
CA GLY A 72 8.25 -11.20 -16.03
C GLY A 72 7.12 -11.45 -17.02
N ALA A 73 6.49 -12.61 -16.98
CA ALA A 73 5.47 -13.01 -17.95
C ALA A 73 4.06 -12.56 -17.56
N GLY A 74 3.81 -12.26 -16.29
CA GLY A 74 2.49 -11.95 -15.79
C GLY A 74 2.45 -10.85 -14.73
N VAL A 75 1.23 -10.43 -14.43
CA VAL A 75 0.91 -9.46 -13.37
C VAL A 75 0.94 -10.19 -12.02
N LEU A 76 1.32 -9.47 -10.96
CA LEU A 76 1.23 -10.00 -9.60
C LEU A 76 -0.22 -10.10 -9.15
N GLY A 77 -0.61 -11.26 -8.66
CA GLY A 77 -1.90 -11.43 -7.99
C GLY A 77 -1.89 -10.77 -6.61
N CYS A 78 -3.06 -10.34 -6.15
CA CYS A 78 -3.20 -9.71 -4.82
C CYS A 78 -2.68 -10.62 -3.70
N VAL A 79 -2.82 -11.94 -3.84
CA VAL A 79 -2.37 -12.95 -2.87
C VAL A 79 -0.85 -13.04 -2.73
N GLU A 80 -0.09 -12.50 -3.66
CA GLU A 80 1.38 -12.47 -3.55
C GLU A 80 1.84 -11.56 -2.40
N CYS A 81 1.04 -10.56 -2.04
CA CYS A 81 1.32 -9.60 -0.97
C CYS A 81 0.30 -9.67 0.16
N HIS A 82 -1.01 -9.78 -0.16
CA HIS A 82 -2.10 -9.80 0.80
C HIS A 82 -2.47 -11.23 1.16
N HIS A 83 -2.20 -11.64 2.40
CA HIS A 83 -2.43 -13.02 2.83
C HIS A 83 -3.67 -13.22 3.70
N THR A 84 -4.09 -12.22 4.47
CA THR A 84 -5.18 -12.40 5.44
C THR A 84 -6.53 -12.63 4.78
N ASP A 85 -6.86 -11.86 3.79
CA ASP A 85 -8.18 -11.88 3.15
C ASP A 85 -8.24 -12.84 1.95
N GLN A 86 -7.56 -13.99 2.02
CA GLN A 86 -7.55 -14.99 0.94
C GLN A 86 -8.11 -16.32 1.41
N PRO A 87 -8.78 -17.10 0.54
CA PRO A 87 -9.13 -18.48 0.85
C PRO A 87 -7.89 -19.31 1.19
N ALA A 88 -8.04 -20.27 2.10
CA ALA A 88 -6.93 -21.12 2.54
C ALA A 88 -6.18 -21.78 1.36
N ALA A 89 -6.91 -22.22 0.32
CA ALA A 89 -6.32 -22.81 -0.89
C ALA A 89 -5.46 -21.85 -1.73
N ALA A 90 -5.66 -20.54 -1.58
CA ALA A 90 -4.89 -19.51 -2.30
C ALA A 90 -3.65 -19.04 -1.52
N LEU A 91 -3.54 -19.38 -0.23
CA LEU A 91 -2.43 -18.97 0.61
C LEU A 91 -1.16 -19.74 0.26
N LYS A 92 -0.03 -19.05 0.30
CA LYS A 92 1.30 -19.64 0.16
C LYS A 92 1.97 -19.78 1.54
N PRO A 93 2.60 -20.90 1.85
CA PRO A 93 3.36 -21.04 3.10
C PRO A 93 4.41 -19.93 3.23
N PRO A 94 4.62 -19.38 4.45
CA PRO A 94 4.15 -19.81 5.77
C PRO A 94 2.82 -19.16 6.23
N LEU A 95 1.98 -18.63 5.37
CA LEU A 95 0.76 -17.92 5.72
C LEU A 95 -0.28 -18.85 6.36
N LYS A 96 -0.95 -18.40 7.42
CA LYS A 96 -1.75 -19.28 8.28
C LYS A 96 -3.25 -18.97 8.32
N THR A 97 -3.66 -17.77 7.90
CA THR A 97 -5.05 -17.32 8.07
C THR A 97 -5.66 -16.84 6.78
N SER A 98 -6.98 -17.00 6.66
CA SER A 98 -7.79 -16.49 5.59
C SER A 98 -9.15 -16.06 6.12
N GLU A 99 -9.68 -14.98 5.62
CA GLU A 99 -10.98 -14.41 6.01
C GLU A 99 -11.95 -14.32 4.84
N ARG A 100 -11.57 -14.72 3.64
CA ARG A 100 -12.40 -14.69 2.42
C ARG A 100 -12.73 -16.08 1.91
N ASP A 101 -13.89 -16.18 1.28
CA ASP A 101 -14.33 -17.39 0.60
C ASP A 101 -13.79 -17.45 -0.85
N VAL A 102 -13.44 -16.30 -1.42
CA VAL A 102 -12.95 -16.14 -2.80
C VAL A 102 -11.60 -15.45 -2.83
N VAL A 103 -10.82 -15.70 -3.88
CA VAL A 103 -9.52 -15.04 -4.10
C VAL A 103 -9.73 -13.54 -4.28
N LEU A 104 -8.95 -12.73 -3.58
CA LEU A 104 -8.96 -11.29 -3.72
C LEU A 104 -8.48 -10.90 -5.12
N THR A 105 -9.31 -10.14 -5.81
CA THR A 105 -9.02 -9.49 -7.08
C THR A 105 -9.60 -8.08 -7.06
N ALA A 106 -9.19 -7.22 -7.99
CA ALA A 106 -9.78 -5.88 -8.11
C ALA A 106 -11.30 -5.95 -8.33
N ALA A 107 -11.77 -6.92 -9.14
CA ALA A 107 -13.21 -7.14 -9.39
C ALA A 107 -13.93 -7.62 -8.12
N ALA A 108 -13.35 -8.56 -7.37
CA ALA A 108 -13.92 -9.04 -6.12
C ALA A 108 -13.99 -7.91 -5.07
N LEU A 109 -12.99 -7.04 -5.02
CA LEU A 109 -12.98 -5.90 -4.09
C LEU A 109 -14.03 -4.84 -4.45
N ALA A 110 -14.36 -4.68 -5.72
CA ALA A 110 -15.37 -3.74 -6.20
C ALA A 110 -16.81 -4.17 -5.91
N ALA A 111 -17.06 -5.42 -5.52
CA ALA A 111 -18.40 -5.90 -5.17
C ALA A 111 -18.95 -5.14 -3.95
N ALA A 112 -20.26 -4.89 -3.94
CA ALA A 112 -20.92 -4.09 -2.90
C ALA A 112 -20.74 -4.69 -1.49
N ASP A 113 -20.79 -6.02 -1.38
CA ASP A 113 -20.63 -6.83 -0.17
C ASP A 113 -19.18 -7.22 0.13
N ALA A 114 -18.21 -6.78 -0.69
CA ALA A 114 -16.82 -7.10 -0.48
C ALA A 114 -16.32 -6.65 0.90
N LYS A 115 -15.58 -7.52 1.57
CA LYS A 115 -14.86 -7.15 2.80
C LYS A 115 -13.71 -6.20 2.45
N PRO A 116 -13.41 -5.19 3.27
CA PRO A 116 -12.25 -4.34 3.07
C PRO A 116 -10.95 -5.14 3.19
N VAL A 117 -9.90 -4.65 2.57
CA VAL A 117 -8.54 -5.19 2.72
C VAL A 117 -7.89 -4.53 3.92
N LYS A 118 -7.33 -5.35 4.81
CA LYS A 118 -6.56 -4.88 5.97
C LYS A 118 -5.15 -4.47 5.57
N SER A 119 -4.66 -3.38 6.13
CA SER A 119 -3.26 -3.01 5.98
C SER A 119 -2.36 -3.96 6.79
N CYS A 120 -1.12 -4.16 6.34
CA CYS A 120 -0.14 -4.99 7.06
C CYS A 120 0.02 -4.57 8.52
N ARG A 121 -0.04 -3.27 8.78
CA ARG A 121 0.14 -2.65 10.10
C ARG A 121 -0.99 -2.93 11.10
N THR A 122 -2.09 -3.52 10.66
CA THR A 122 -3.16 -3.95 11.57
C THR A 122 -2.69 -5.09 12.49
N CYS A 123 -1.78 -5.93 12.00
CA CYS A 123 -1.24 -7.08 12.75
C CYS A 123 0.29 -7.02 12.91
N HIS A 124 1.00 -6.44 11.94
CA HIS A 124 2.45 -6.27 11.95
C HIS A 124 2.78 -4.89 12.52
N LEU A 125 2.87 -4.81 13.85
CA LEU A 125 3.10 -3.58 14.59
C LEU A 125 4.58 -3.17 14.54
N GLN A 126 4.91 -1.96 14.98
CA GLN A 126 6.31 -1.52 15.05
C GLN A 126 7.08 -2.27 16.15
N ALA A 127 8.39 -2.35 16.00
CA ALA A 127 9.24 -2.86 17.05
C ALA A 127 9.17 -1.90 18.27
N GLY A 128 8.86 -2.44 19.44
CA GLY A 128 8.66 -1.64 20.65
C GLY A 128 7.21 -1.47 21.06
N ASP A 129 6.25 -1.66 20.15
CA ASP A 129 4.85 -1.80 20.54
C ASP A 129 4.68 -3.05 21.41
N ASP A 130 3.74 -2.99 22.36
CA ASP A 130 3.45 -4.14 23.23
C ASP A 130 2.91 -5.32 22.42
N SER A 131 3.78 -6.28 22.20
CA SER A 131 3.78 -7.10 21.01
C SER A 131 3.45 -8.57 21.27
N ALA A 132 2.65 -8.88 22.27
CA ALA A 132 2.15 -10.25 22.48
C ALA A 132 1.38 -10.77 21.24
N THR A 133 0.87 -9.88 20.42
CA THR A 133 0.05 -10.18 19.23
C THR A 133 0.83 -10.18 17.92
N ILE A 134 2.10 -9.73 17.90
CA ILE A 134 2.88 -9.73 16.65
C ILE A 134 3.13 -11.18 16.21
N PRO A 135 2.72 -11.55 14.98
CA PRO A 135 2.96 -12.90 14.47
C PRO A 135 4.45 -13.28 14.47
N THR A 136 4.73 -14.53 14.65
CA THR A 136 6.10 -15.07 14.58
C THR A 136 6.19 -16.14 13.52
N VAL A 137 7.37 -16.25 12.90
CA VAL A 137 7.67 -17.28 11.90
C VAL A 137 9.11 -17.80 12.11
N THR A 138 9.29 -19.07 11.82
CA THR A 138 10.63 -19.66 11.73
C THR A 138 10.99 -19.82 10.26
N TYR A 139 12.05 -19.15 9.82
CA TYR A 139 12.53 -19.26 8.44
C TYR A 139 13.42 -20.47 8.26
N ALA A 140 13.52 -20.91 7.01
CA ALA A 140 14.53 -21.90 6.63
C ALA A 140 15.94 -21.40 7.03
N GLY A 141 16.68 -22.23 7.78
CA GLY A 141 18.02 -21.88 8.27
C GLY A 141 18.08 -21.03 9.55
N LYS A 142 16.92 -20.69 10.17
CA LYS A 142 16.85 -20.06 11.48
C LYS A 142 16.32 -21.05 12.52
N THR A 143 16.93 -21.08 13.68
CA THR A 143 16.50 -21.95 14.80
C THR A 143 15.54 -21.24 15.75
N THR A 144 15.54 -19.92 15.76
CA THR A 144 14.68 -19.09 16.63
C THR A 144 13.56 -18.43 15.84
N PRO A 145 12.33 -18.42 16.39
CA PRO A 145 11.24 -17.66 15.78
C PRO A 145 11.57 -16.17 15.69
N THR A 146 11.23 -15.58 14.57
CA THR A 146 11.38 -14.14 14.33
C THR A 146 10.01 -13.46 14.42
N LYS A 147 9.91 -12.38 15.20
CA LYS A 147 8.71 -11.56 15.23
C LYS A 147 8.56 -10.83 13.88
N LEU A 148 7.40 -10.96 13.28
CA LEU A 148 7.05 -10.27 12.05
C LEU A 148 6.56 -8.84 12.35
N THR A 149 7.49 -8.00 12.81
CA THR A 149 7.24 -6.57 12.93
C THR A 149 6.89 -5.97 11.57
N ASN A 150 6.39 -4.76 11.55
CA ASN A 150 6.11 -4.03 10.32
C ASN A 150 7.33 -4.00 9.37
N GLU A 151 8.50 -3.62 9.89
CA GLU A 151 9.76 -3.62 9.14
C GLU A 151 10.08 -4.99 8.54
N VAL A 152 10.12 -6.03 9.38
CA VAL A 152 10.47 -7.38 8.95
C VAL A 152 9.49 -7.90 7.90
N SER A 153 8.21 -7.63 8.05
CA SER A 153 7.18 -8.10 7.13
C SER A 153 7.30 -7.45 5.75
N TYR A 154 7.56 -6.15 5.68
CA TYR A 154 7.79 -5.47 4.40
C TYR A 154 9.08 -5.94 3.74
N HIS A 155 10.19 -6.02 4.48
CA HIS A 155 11.46 -6.49 3.93
C HIS A 155 11.33 -7.90 3.35
N LEU A 156 10.67 -8.81 4.06
CA LEU A 156 10.46 -10.16 3.54
C LEU A 156 9.57 -10.20 2.30
N ASN A 157 8.50 -9.43 2.31
CA ASN A 157 7.57 -9.43 1.19
C ASN A 157 8.21 -8.84 -0.07
N CYS A 158 8.91 -7.70 0.06
CA CYS A 158 9.55 -7.03 -1.07
C CYS A 158 10.82 -7.74 -1.53
N ASN A 159 11.77 -7.96 -0.61
CA ASN A 159 13.11 -8.43 -0.94
C ASN A 159 13.11 -9.85 -1.50
N VAL A 160 12.30 -10.78 -0.94
CA VAL A 160 12.24 -12.16 -1.43
C VAL A 160 11.78 -12.22 -2.88
N CYS A 161 10.80 -11.39 -3.27
CA CYS A 161 10.32 -11.33 -4.64
C CYS A 161 11.37 -10.68 -5.55
N HIS A 162 11.94 -9.55 -5.15
CA HIS A 162 12.95 -8.84 -5.93
C HIS A 162 14.21 -9.68 -6.15
N ASP A 163 14.74 -10.32 -5.12
CA ASP A 163 15.91 -11.21 -5.24
C ASP A 163 15.65 -12.38 -6.19
N LYS A 164 14.46 -13.00 -6.11
CA LYS A 164 14.06 -14.05 -7.04
C LYS A 164 13.93 -13.54 -8.48
N ALA A 165 13.36 -12.35 -8.67
CA ALA A 165 13.24 -11.75 -9.98
C ALA A 165 14.60 -11.40 -10.59
N ILE A 166 15.55 -10.87 -9.79
CA ILE A 166 16.92 -10.60 -10.21
C ILE A 166 17.66 -11.90 -10.56
N ALA A 167 17.48 -12.95 -9.76
CA ALA A 167 18.09 -14.26 -10.03
C ALA A 167 17.55 -14.88 -11.32
N ALA A 168 16.25 -14.81 -11.55
CA ALA A 168 15.60 -15.32 -12.77
C ALA A 168 15.91 -14.46 -14.01
N ARG A 169 16.12 -13.17 -13.83
CA ARG A 169 16.32 -12.17 -14.88
C ARG A 169 17.50 -11.25 -14.54
N PRO A 170 18.75 -11.67 -14.75
CA PRO A 170 19.94 -10.91 -14.33
C PRO A 170 20.04 -9.46 -14.88
N ALA A 171 19.35 -9.18 -16.01
CA ALA A 171 19.25 -7.83 -16.58
C ALA A 171 18.50 -6.83 -15.67
N LEU A 172 17.83 -7.29 -14.62
CA LEU A 172 17.19 -6.44 -13.60
C LEU A 172 18.16 -5.95 -12.53
N LYS A 173 19.34 -6.55 -12.41
CA LYS A 173 20.36 -6.11 -11.44
C LYS A 173 20.68 -4.62 -11.61
N GLY A 174 20.60 -3.86 -10.53
CA GLY A 174 20.77 -2.40 -10.53
C GLY A 174 19.56 -1.60 -11.05
N LYS A 175 18.49 -2.26 -11.52
CA LYS A 175 17.23 -1.61 -11.93
C LYS A 175 16.10 -1.89 -10.94
N VAL A 176 16.14 -3.05 -10.30
CA VAL A 176 15.23 -3.46 -9.23
C VAL A 176 16.07 -3.60 -7.97
N PRO A 177 15.68 -2.99 -6.84
CA PRO A 177 16.43 -3.10 -5.59
C PRO A 177 16.35 -4.51 -5.04
N GLY A 178 17.46 -5.09 -4.66
CA GLY A 178 17.54 -6.35 -3.93
C GLY A 178 17.66 -6.14 -2.43
N SER A 179 17.79 -7.24 -1.69
CA SER A 179 17.84 -7.24 -0.22
C SER A 179 19.00 -6.43 0.41
N ASN A 180 20.05 -6.14 -0.38
CA ASN A 180 21.19 -5.34 0.07
C ASN A 180 21.15 -3.88 -0.41
N ASP A 181 20.11 -3.48 -1.12
CA ASP A 181 20.00 -2.16 -1.74
C ASP A 181 19.04 -1.28 -0.94
N CYS A 182 19.50 -0.64 0.11
CA CYS A 182 18.63 0.15 1.01
C CYS A 182 18.10 1.43 0.33
N LEU A 183 19.00 2.25 -0.21
CA LEU A 183 18.67 3.60 -0.72
C LEU A 183 17.76 3.62 -1.96
N PRO A 184 17.76 2.65 -2.88
CA PRO A 184 16.78 2.61 -3.97
C PRO A 184 15.33 2.46 -3.50
N CYS A 185 15.10 1.89 -2.31
CA CYS A 185 13.78 1.81 -1.70
C CYS A 185 13.54 2.99 -0.76
N HIS A 186 14.48 3.26 0.12
CA HIS A 186 14.35 4.26 1.16
C HIS A 186 14.85 5.63 0.73
N LYS A 187 14.13 6.68 1.07
CA LYS A 187 14.67 8.04 0.97
C LYS A 187 15.82 8.21 1.95
N PRO A 188 16.87 8.97 1.60
CA PRO A 188 17.88 9.37 2.58
C PRO A 188 17.22 10.16 3.73
N VAL A 189 17.64 9.92 4.96
CA VAL A 189 17.30 10.81 6.09
C VAL A 189 18.17 12.05 6.00
N SER A 190 17.56 13.22 6.04
CA SER A 190 18.25 14.53 6.04
C SER A 190 18.79 14.84 7.43
#